data_b345c6d5c2480bbe69f8bed5b9b165f6
#
_entry.id   b345c6d5c2480bbe69f8bed5b9b165f6
#
_cell.length_a   1.000
_cell.length_b   1.000
_cell.length_c   1.000
_cell.angle_alpha   90.00
_cell.angle_beta   90.00
_cell.angle_gamma   90.00
#
_symmetry.space_group_name_H-M   'P 1'
#
loop_
_entity.id
_entity.type
_entity.pdbx_description
1 polymer ?
#
loop_
_entity_poly.entity_id
_entity_poly.type
_entity_poly.pdbx_seq_one_letter_code
_entity_poly.pdbx_strand_id
1 'polypeptide(L)'
;MYKSIYLKKGKEESLKRFHPWVFSGAISHFAEKGEIEEGEVVRVLTNEGEFIAVGHYQIGSIAVRVLSFRDVEINADFWKTRLTSALNARLAIGIANKTDNNTYRLVHGEGDNLPGLIVDCYGKTAVMQAHSVGMHLARHKICKALVEVLSSHIENVYYKSDTTLPFKAELGQENEFIYGGSENNTGMENGLLFHVDWLKGQKTGFFIDQRDNRSLLEKYAMGKSVLNMFCYTGGFSVYAMHGNAKLVHSVDSSAKAIELTNQNVELNFPNDNRHEAFCEDAFKFLNANENKYDLIVLDPPAFAKHRAALHNALKGYTRLNAKGFECIKPGGLLFTFSCSQVVTKDQFRNAVFTAAAQAGRKVRIMHQLHQPADHPINIFHPEGEYLKGLVLYVE
;
A
#
# COMPACT_ATOMS: atom_id res chain seq x y z
N MET A 1 6.63 -12.51 -33.03
CA MET A 1 5.56 -13.28 -32.33
C MET A 1 6.13 -13.68 -30.98
N TYR A 2 5.37 -13.55 -29.87
CA TYR A 2 5.89 -13.93 -28.54
C TYR A 2 6.03 -15.45 -28.42
N LYS A 3 7.03 -15.90 -27.63
CA LYS A 3 7.21 -17.31 -27.25
C LYS A 3 5.99 -17.81 -26.50
N SER A 4 5.67 -19.10 -26.57
CA SER A 4 4.46 -19.67 -26.04
C SER A 4 4.72 -20.63 -24.88
N ILE A 5 3.86 -20.56 -23.86
CA ILE A 5 3.82 -21.47 -22.71
C ILE A 5 2.50 -22.23 -22.74
N TYR A 6 2.57 -23.55 -22.64
CA TYR A 6 1.40 -24.43 -22.63
C TYR A 6 1.03 -24.84 -21.19
N LEU A 7 -0.25 -24.77 -20.90
CA LEU A 7 -0.78 -25.20 -19.60
C LEU A 7 -1.06 -26.70 -19.60
N LYS A 8 -1.03 -27.29 -18.42
CA LYS A 8 -1.58 -28.63 -18.19
C LYS A 8 -3.09 -28.60 -18.34
N LYS A 9 -3.68 -29.69 -18.87
CA LYS A 9 -5.12 -29.84 -19.03
C LYS A 9 -5.87 -29.56 -17.71
N GLY A 10 -6.88 -28.70 -17.77
CA GLY A 10 -7.70 -28.29 -16.64
C GLY A 10 -7.06 -27.22 -15.73
N LYS A 11 -5.86 -26.71 -16.04
CA LYS A 11 -5.21 -25.61 -15.28
C LYS A 11 -5.50 -24.22 -15.85
N GLU A 12 -6.21 -24.15 -16.96
CA GLU A 12 -6.70 -22.93 -17.59
C GLU A 12 -7.92 -22.31 -16.90
N GLU A 13 -8.63 -23.05 -16.04
CA GLU A 13 -9.91 -22.63 -15.47
C GLU A 13 -9.86 -21.33 -14.65
N SER A 14 -8.78 -21.09 -13.91
CA SER A 14 -8.61 -19.83 -13.18
C SER A 14 -8.41 -18.65 -14.13
N LEU A 15 -7.68 -18.85 -15.22
CA LEU A 15 -7.42 -17.84 -16.24
C LEU A 15 -8.68 -17.54 -17.08
N LYS A 16 -9.49 -18.54 -17.40
CA LYS A 16 -10.81 -18.36 -18.04
C LYS A 16 -11.76 -17.51 -17.16
N ARG A 17 -11.52 -17.48 -15.86
CA ARG A 17 -12.18 -16.61 -14.89
C ARG A 17 -11.40 -15.32 -14.59
N PHE A 18 -10.47 -14.95 -15.47
CA PHE A 18 -9.69 -13.71 -15.44
C PHE A 18 -8.75 -13.56 -14.23
N HIS A 19 -8.36 -14.65 -13.55
CA HIS A 19 -7.32 -14.57 -12.52
C HIS A 19 -5.98 -14.17 -13.16
N PRO A 20 -5.27 -13.12 -12.66
CA PRO A 20 -4.13 -12.53 -13.39
C PRO A 20 -2.81 -13.30 -13.23
N TRP A 21 -2.79 -14.44 -12.53
CA TRP A 21 -1.56 -15.19 -12.29
C TRP A 21 -1.61 -16.62 -12.86
N VAL A 22 -0.52 -17.00 -13.52
CA VAL A 22 -0.23 -18.40 -13.86
C VAL A 22 0.79 -18.93 -12.87
N PHE A 23 0.41 -19.94 -12.11
CA PHE A 23 1.34 -20.60 -11.18
C PHE A 23 2.24 -21.58 -11.91
N SER A 24 3.51 -21.73 -11.47
CA SER A 24 4.49 -22.64 -12.11
C SER A 24 4.01 -24.07 -12.20
N GLY A 25 3.26 -24.56 -11.21
CA GLY A 25 2.66 -25.88 -11.22
C GLY A 25 1.60 -26.12 -12.31
N ALA A 26 1.08 -25.04 -12.93
CA ALA A 26 0.11 -25.13 -14.02
C ALA A 26 0.75 -25.30 -15.40
N ILE A 27 2.06 -25.04 -15.54
CA ILE A 27 2.77 -25.11 -16.82
C ILE A 27 3.07 -26.58 -17.17
N SER A 28 2.77 -26.96 -18.40
CA SER A 28 3.09 -28.27 -18.98
C SER A 28 4.48 -28.23 -19.64
N HIS A 29 4.66 -27.34 -20.60
CA HIS A 29 5.90 -27.20 -21.36
C HIS A 29 6.00 -25.83 -22.05
N PHE A 30 7.16 -25.53 -22.57
CA PHE A 30 7.45 -24.35 -23.40
C PHE A 30 7.53 -24.79 -24.88
N ALA A 31 6.94 -24.01 -25.80
CA ALA A 31 6.81 -24.39 -27.22
C ALA A 31 8.13 -24.43 -27.96
N GLU A 32 9.13 -23.67 -27.55
CA GLU A 32 10.37 -23.47 -28.30
C GLU A 32 11.56 -24.11 -27.57
N LYS A 33 12.49 -24.69 -28.38
CA LYS A 33 13.79 -25.12 -27.87
C LYS A 33 14.67 -23.88 -27.66
N GLY A 34 14.51 -23.24 -26.54
CA GLY A 34 15.26 -22.06 -26.11
C GLY A 34 14.72 -21.60 -24.78
N GLU A 35 15.60 -21.15 -23.91
CA GLU A 35 15.17 -20.60 -22.61
C GLU A 35 14.39 -19.34 -22.84
N ILE A 36 13.19 -19.26 -22.23
CA ILE A 36 12.46 -18.01 -22.09
C ILE A 36 13.18 -17.23 -20.99
N GLU A 37 13.63 -16.04 -21.32
CA GLU A 37 14.30 -15.18 -20.34
C GLU A 37 13.29 -14.60 -19.35
N GLU A 38 13.75 -14.41 -18.13
CA GLU A 38 12.92 -13.81 -17.09
C GLU A 38 12.58 -12.36 -17.47
N GLY A 39 11.29 -12.02 -17.41
CA GLY A 39 10.75 -10.72 -17.83
C GLY A 39 10.28 -10.67 -19.29
N GLU A 40 10.56 -11.69 -20.12
CA GLU A 40 10.02 -11.74 -21.48
C GLU A 40 8.48 -11.77 -21.49
N VAL A 41 7.91 -11.15 -22.52
CA VAL A 41 6.47 -11.28 -22.81
C VAL A 41 6.21 -12.61 -23.49
N VAL A 42 5.26 -13.37 -22.95
CA VAL A 42 4.89 -14.71 -23.43
C VAL A 42 3.39 -14.82 -23.69
N ARG A 43 3.02 -15.71 -24.63
CA ARG A 43 1.64 -16.16 -24.83
C ARG A 43 1.38 -17.38 -23.94
N VAL A 44 0.24 -17.42 -23.30
CA VAL A 44 -0.25 -18.57 -22.53
C VAL A 44 -1.33 -19.27 -23.32
N LEU A 45 -1.14 -20.55 -23.57
CA LEU A 45 -2.03 -21.40 -24.37
C LEU A 45 -2.56 -22.54 -23.53
N THR A 46 -3.76 -23.04 -23.90
CA THR A 46 -4.29 -24.30 -23.35
C THR A 46 -3.40 -25.49 -23.76
N ASN A 47 -3.70 -26.68 -23.22
CA ASN A 47 -3.03 -27.91 -23.65
C ASN A 47 -3.28 -28.23 -25.14
N GLU A 48 -4.41 -27.79 -25.68
CA GLU A 48 -4.82 -27.97 -27.09
C GLU A 48 -4.27 -26.85 -28.01
N GLY A 49 -3.57 -25.82 -27.47
CA GLY A 49 -2.97 -24.74 -28.24
C GLY A 49 -3.87 -23.51 -28.44
N GLU A 50 -5.01 -23.44 -27.76
CA GLU A 50 -5.86 -22.26 -27.79
C GLU A 50 -5.28 -21.13 -26.96
N PHE A 51 -5.37 -19.90 -27.48
CA PHE A 51 -4.89 -18.72 -26.78
C PHE A 51 -5.74 -18.39 -25.54
N ILE A 52 -5.07 -18.05 -24.43
CA ILE A 52 -5.73 -17.61 -23.20
C ILE A 52 -5.30 -16.19 -22.79
N ALA A 53 -3.98 -15.94 -22.76
CA ALA A 53 -3.46 -14.69 -22.23
C ALA A 53 -2.07 -14.34 -22.78
N VAL A 54 -1.68 -13.08 -22.61
CA VAL A 54 -0.29 -12.60 -22.79
C VAL A 54 0.16 -11.96 -21.49
N GLY A 55 1.43 -12.18 -21.09
CA GLY A 55 1.96 -11.63 -19.83
C GLY A 55 3.48 -11.77 -19.72
N HIS A 56 4.03 -11.29 -18.62
CA HIS A 56 5.45 -11.40 -18.30
C HIS A 56 5.76 -12.73 -17.63
N TYR A 57 6.74 -13.45 -18.17
CA TYR A 57 7.30 -14.65 -17.56
C TYR A 57 8.22 -14.29 -16.39
N GLN A 58 8.21 -15.09 -15.34
CA GLN A 58 9.10 -14.94 -14.19
C GLN A 58 9.39 -16.28 -13.53
N ILE A 59 10.63 -16.49 -13.09
CA ILE A 59 11.05 -17.66 -12.34
C ILE A 59 10.48 -17.55 -10.91
N GLY A 60 9.67 -18.54 -10.51
CA GLY A 60 9.08 -18.56 -9.18
C GLY A 60 7.72 -19.25 -9.13
N SER A 61 6.99 -19.08 -8.02
CA SER A 61 5.67 -19.69 -7.85
C SER A 61 4.62 -19.08 -8.79
N ILE A 62 4.69 -17.76 -9.04
CA ILE A 62 3.88 -17.04 -10.03
C ILE A 62 4.73 -16.94 -11.31
N ALA A 63 4.51 -17.87 -12.22
CA ALA A 63 5.35 -17.99 -13.41
C ALA A 63 4.95 -17.04 -14.55
N VAL A 64 3.68 -16.61 -14.63
CA VAL A 64 3.29 -15.54 -15.56
C VAL A 64 2.34 -14.57 -14.85
N ARG A 65 2.65 -13.29 -14.99
CA ARG A 65 1.73 -12.20 -14.63
C ARG A 65 1.03 -11.71 -15.88
N VAL A 66 -0.27 -11.93 -15.96
CA VAL A 66 -1.09 -11.65 -17.14
C VAL A 66 -1.28 -10.15 -17.32
N LEU A 67 -0.91 -9.64 -18.48
CA LEU A 67 -1.12 -8.26 -18.91
C LEU A 67 -2.43 -8.10 -19.70
N SER A 68 -2.82 -9.13 -20.47
CA SER A 68 -4.05 -9.12 -21.24
C SER A 68 -4.58 -10.53 -21.48
N PHE A 69 -5.91 -10.68 -21.43
CA PHE A 69 -6.64 -11.87 -21.85
C PHE A 69 -7.07 -11.81 -23.32
N ARG A 70 -6.60 -10.80 -24.04
CA ARG A 70 -6.72 -10.68 -25.50
C ARG A 70 -5.34 -10.79 -26.11
N ASP A 71 -5.27 -11.37 -27.31
CA ASP A 71 -4.03 -11.49 -28.09
C ASP A 71 -3.66 -10.11 -28.65
N VAL A 72 -2.85 -9.38 -27.92
CA VAL A 72 -2.43 -8.00 -28.21
C VAL A 72 -0.93 -7.87 -28.15
N GLU A 73 -0.37 -6.93 -28.88
CA GLU A 73 1.02 -6.55 -28.77
C GLU A 73 1.23 -5.63 -27.55
N ILE A 74 2.25 -5.94 -26.74
CA ILE A 74 2.66 -5.13 -25.58
C ILE A 74 3.62 -4.03 -26.07
N ASN A 75 3.06 -3.03 -26.73
CA ASN A 75 3.76 -1.91 -27.34
C ASN A 75 3.48 -0.59 -26.55
N ALA A 76 3.86 0.56 -27.11
CA ALA A 76 3.66 1.87 -26.48
C ALA A 76 2.16 2.19 -26.24
N ASP A 77 1.32 1.86 -27.21
CA ASP A 77 -0.13 2.12 -27.12
C ASP A 77 -0.80 1.26 -26.03
N PHE A 78 -0.31 0.03 -25.82
CA PHE A 78 -0.77 -0.81 -24.74
C PHE A 78 -0.52 -0.13 -23.38
N TRP A 79 0.70 0.33 -23.12
CA TRP A 79 1.04 1.01 -21.86
C TRP A 79 0.23 2.29 -21.66
N LYS A 80 0.11 3.10 -22.72
CA LYS A 80 -0.68 4.32 -22.69
C LYS A 80 -2.16 4.04 -22.38
N THR A 81 -2.76 3.04 -23.02
CA THR A 81 -4.15 2.63 -22.78
C THR A 81 -4.37 2.17 -21.35
N ARG A 82 -3.45 1.35 -20.80
CA ARG A 82 -3.55 0.88 -19.41
C ARG A 82 -3.42 2.01 -18.39
N LEU A 83 -2.46 2.90 -18.57
CA LEU A 83 -2.25 4.05 -17.68
C LEU A 83 -3.40 5.05 -17.78
N THR A 84 -3.94 5.28 -18.97
CA THR A 84 -5.15 6.11 -19.17
C THR A 84 -6.35 5.51 -18.44
N SER A 85 -6.53 4.18 -18.50
CA SER A 85 -7.59 3.48 -17.76
C SER A 85 -7.45 3.67 -16.25
N ALA A 86 -6.23 3.55 -15.72
CA ALA A 86 -5.94 3.76 -14.31
C ALA A 86 -6.23 5.22 -13.88
N LEU A 87 -5.82 6.22 -14.69
CA LEU A 87 -6.11 7.62 -14.44
C LEU A 87 -7.63 7.89 -14.46
N ASN A 88 -8.35 7.37 -15.48
CA ASN A 88 -9.80 7.52 -15.57
C ASN A 88 -10.52 6.95 -14.35
N ALA A 89 -10.05 5.84 -13.79
CA ALA A 89 -10.60 5.31 -12.55
C ALA A 89 -10.42 6.31 -11.38
N ARG A 90 -9.25 6.97 -11.25
CA ARG A 90 -8.99 7.99 -10.22
C ARG A 90 -9.79 9.28 -10.44
N LEU A 91 -10.02 9.64 -11.69
CA LEU A 91 -10.92 10.75 -12.04
C LEU A 91 -12.39 10.43 -11.68
N ALA A 92 -12.85 9.22 -12.01
CA ALA A 92 -14.21 8.77 -11.73
C ALA A 92 -14.56 8.75 -10.23
N ILE A 93 -13.59 8.43 -9.36
CA ILE A 93 -13.76 8.47 -7.90
C ILE A 93 -13.40 9.84 -7.30
N GLY A 94 -13.07 10.82 -8.13
CA GLY A 94 -12.80 12.20 -7.70
C GLY A 94 -11.53 12.36 -6.84
N ILE A 95 -10.49 11.54 -7.04
CA ILE A 95 -9.21 11.63 -6.31
C ILE A 95 -8.16 12.38 -7.13
N ALA A 96 -8.08 12.15 -8.43
CA ALA A 96 -7.23 12.90 -9.33
C ALA A 96 -7.88 14.23 -9.75
N ASN A 97 -7.07 15.21 -10.15
CA ASN A 97 -7.48 16.55 -10.57
C ASN A 97 -8.26 17.36 -9.52
N LYS A 98 -7.98 17.13 -8.24
CA LYS A 98 -8.51 17.97 -7.17
C LYS A 98 -7.57 19.13 -6.87
N THR A 99 -8.11 20.26 -6.48
CA THR A 99 -7.32 21.43 -6.03
C THR A 99 -6.69 21.21 -4.66
N ASP A 100 -7.31 20.38 -3.82
CA ASP A 100 -6.93 20.07 -2.46
C ASP A 100 -6.24 18.69 -2.32
N ASN A 101 -5.98 17.98 -3.44
CA ASN A 101 -5.33 16.68 -3.41
C ASN A 101 -4.47 16.42 -4.67
N ASN A 102 -3.18 16.22 -4.47
CA ASN A 102 -2.24 15.78 -5.50
C ASN A 102 -1.39 14.58 -5.04
N THR A 103 -1.85 13.91 -3.96
CA THR A 103 -1.21 12.74 -3.37
C THR A 103 -2.16 11.54 -3.49
N TYR A 104 -1.86 10.62 -4.41
CA TYR A 104 -2.72 9.45 -4.66
C TYR A 104 -1.95 8.33 -5.37
N ARG A 105 -2.44 7.11 -5.24
CA ARG A 105 -1.96 5.96 -6.01
C ARG A 105 -2.61 5.93 -7.39
N LEU A 106 -1.80 6.13 -8.42
CA LEU A 106 -2.26 6.06 -9.82
C LEU A 106 -2.38 4.61 -10.30
N VAL A 107 -1.40 3.75 -9.95
CA VAL A 107 -1.41 2.34 -10.35
C VAL A 107 -1.22 1.45 -9.14
N HIS A 108 -2.13 0.50 -8.95
CA HIS A 108 -2.12 -0.49 -7.88
C HIS A 108 -2.06 -1.93 -8.43
N GLY A 109 -1.00 -2.28 -9.12
CA GLY A 109 -0.70 -3.64 -9.55
C GLY A 109 -1.86 -4.32 -10.27
N GLU A 110 -2.24 -5.49 -9.78
CA GLU A 110 -3.32 -6.33 -10.29
C GLU A 110 -4.68 -5.63 -10.27
N GLY A 111 -4.88 -4.69 -9.35
CA GLY A 111 -6.10 -3.88 -9.26
C GLY A 111 -6.34 -3.01 -10.50
N ASP A 112 -5.26 -2.58 -11.15
CA ASP A 112 -5.30 -1.78 -12.38
C ASP A 112 -4.92 -2.58 -13.64
N ASN A 113 -4.91 -3.92 -13.56
CA ASN A 113 -4.48 -4.82 -14.64
C ASN A 113 -3.03 -4.55 -15.13
N LEU A 114 -2.17 -4.11 -14.22
CA LEU A 114 -0.73 -3.90 -14.40
C LEU A 114 0.05 -4.65 -13.32
N PRO A 115 -0.05 -5.99 -13.27
CA PRO A 115 0.45 -6.79 -12.16
C PRO A 115 1.95 -6.57 -11.92
N GLY A 116 2.26 -6.22 -10.68
CA GLY A 116 3.63 -5.92 -10.27
C GLY A 116 4.12 -4.50 -10.57
N LEU A 117 3.24 -3.56 -10.93
CA LEU A 117 3.54 -2.13 -11.07
C LEU A 117 2.81 -1.32 -10.00
N ILE A 118 3.54 -0.46 -9.30
CA ILE A 118 3.00 0.56 -8.40
C ILE A 118 3.44 1.92 -8.92
N VAL A 119 2.51 2.88 -8.96
CA VAL A 119 2.81 4.29 -9.24
C VAL A 119 2.05 5.17 -8.27
N ASP A 120 2.78 5.92 -7.45
CA ASP A 120 2.23 6.90 -6.52
C ASP A 120 2.58 8.31 -6.97
N CYS A 121 1.60 9.20 -7.01
CA CYS A 121 1.78 10.61 -7.34
C CYS A 121 1.89 11.44 -6.06
N TYR A 122 2.88 12.33 -6.01
CA TYR A 122 3.14 13.29 -4.94
C TYR A 122 3.45 14.65 -5.56
N GLY A 123 2.47 15.56 -5.58
CA GLY A 123 2.64 16.83 -6.25
C GLY A 123 2.98 16.67 -7.73
N LYS A 124 4.18 17.07 -8.11
CA LYS A 124 4.69 16.98 -9.49
C LYS A 124 5.58 15.75 -9.75
N THR A 125 5.70 14.86 -8.79
CA THR A 125 6.56 13.67 -8.89
C THR A 125 5.72 12.40 -8.87
N ALA A 126 5.91 11.51 -9.86
CA ALA A 126 5.42 10.14 -9.83
C ALA A 126 6.54 9.20 -9.34
N VAL A 127 6.30 8.46 -8.28
CA VAL A 127 7.21 7.43 -7.76
C VAL A 127 6.76 6.07 -8.28
N MET A 128 7.60 5.45 -9.10
CA MET A 128 7.32 4.18 -9.76
C MET A 128 8.10 3.04 -9.13
N GLN A 129 7.42 1.95 -8.80
CA GLN A 129 8.03 0.71 -8.31
C GLN A 129 7.64 -0.47 -9.18
N ALA A 130 8.64 -1.28 -9.55
CA ALA A 130 8.44 -2.60 -10.14
C ALA A 130 8.60 -3.69 -9.06
N HIS A 131 7.67 -4.64 -9.04
CA HIS A 131 7.67 -5.81 -8.16
C HIS A 131 7.86 -7.11 -8.98
N SER A 132 8.18 -6.98 -10.27
CA SER A 132 8.47 -8.10 -11.17
C SER A 132 9.54 -7.72 -12.19
N VAL A 133 10.27 -8.73 -12.70
CA VAL A 133 11.33 -8.52 -13.69
C VAL A 133 10.78 -7.89 -14.97
N GLY A 134 9.61 -8.35 -15.44
CA GLY A 134 9.01 -7.80 -16.66
C GLY A 134 8.63 -6.33 -16.54
N MET A 135 8.10 -5.87 -15.39
CA MET A 135 7.82 -4.46 -15.16
C MET A 135 9.11 -3.64 -15.04
N HIS A 136 10.16 -4.20 -14.44
CA HIS A 136 11.49 -3.57 -14.41
C HIS A 136 12.05 -3.35 -15.82
N LEU A 137 12.05 -4.38 -16.67
CA LEU A 137 12.53 -4.28 -18.04
C LEU A 137 11.72 -3.30 -18.90
N ALA A 138 10.41 -3.17 -18.62
CA ALA A 138 9.53 -2.25 -19.32
C ALA A 138 9.56 -0.82 -18.76
N ARG A 139 10.29 -0.52 -17.66
CA ARG A 139 10.21 0.75 -16.91
C ARG A 139 10.33 2.02 -17.76
N HIS A 140 11.23 2.06 -18.74
CA HIS A 140 11.40 3.23 -19.61
C HIS A 140 10.23 3.42 -20.59
N LYS A 141 9.65 2.31 -21.10
CA LYS A 141 8.44 2.36 -21.95
C LYS A 141 7.23 2.82 -21.14
N ILE A 142 7.10 2.32 -19.90
CA ILE A 142 6.06 2.72 -18.96
C ILE A 142 6.23 4.20 -18.58
N CYS A 143 7.46 4.64 -18.27
CA CYS A 143 7.76 6.04 -17.95
C CYS A 143 7.35 6.98 -19.10
N LYS A 144 7.72 6.65 -20.34
CA LYS A 144 7.33 7.46 -21.51
C LYS A 144 5.82 7.58 -21.63
N ALA A 145 5.08 6.48 -21.51
CA ALA A 145 3.62 6.48 -21.55
C ALA A 145 3.03 7.25 -20.35
N LEU A 146 3.62 7.15 -19.16
CA LEU A 146 3.18 7.87 -17.97
C LEU A 146 3.29 9.38 -18.15
N VAL A 147 4.43 9.87 -18.68
CA VAL A 147 4.64 11.29 -19.00
C VAL A 147 3.62 11.78 -20.03
N GLU A 148 3.31 11.00 -21.06
CA GLU A 148 2.29 11.34 -22.05
C GLU A 148 0.87 11.41 -21.44
N VAL A 149 0.52 10.46 -20.56
CA VAL A 149 -0.83 10.38 -19.95
C VAL A 149 -1.03 11.46 -18.91
N LEU A 150 -0.04 11.72 -18.05
CA LEU A 150 -0.14 12.74 -17.01
C LEU A 150 0.23 14.14 -17.50
N SER A 151 0.93 14.27 -18.65
CA SER A 151 1.27 15.56 -19.31
C SER A 151 1.83 16.59 -18.32
N SER A 152 1.17 17.76 -18.19
CA SER A 152 1.58 18.87 -17.33
C SER A 152 1.38 18.61 -15.82
N HIS A 153 0.79 17.49 -15.43
CA HIS A 153 0.55 17.16 -14.02
C HIS A 153 1.81 16.66 -13.31
N ILE A 154 2.79 16.12 -14.06
CA ILE A 154 4.07 15.66 -13.51
C ILE A 154 5.26 16.31 -14.21
N GLU A 155 6.33 16.51 -13.44
CA GLU A 155 7.63 17.03 -13.90
C GLU A 155 8.73 15.98 -13.71
N ASN A 156 8.47 14.97 -12.86
CA ASN A 156 9.46 13.96 -12.52
C ASN A 156 8.86 12.57 -12.45
N VAL A 157 9.65 11.55 -12.82
CA VAL A 157 9.40 10.14 -12.51
C VAL A 157 10.63 9.59 -11.79
N TYR A 158 10.46 9.26 -10.52
CA TYR A 158 11.48 8.61 -9.71
C TYR A 158 11.23 7.10 -9.66
N TYR A 159 12.19 6.33 -10.13
CA TYR A 159 12.14 4.86 -10.11
C TYR A 159 12.78 4.34 -8.83
N LYS A 160 12.01 3.67 -7.98
CA LYS A 160 12.42 3.19 -6.65
C LYS A 160 12.15 1.71 -6.48
N SER A 161 13.04 0.86 -6.95
CA SER A 161 12.83 -0.60 -6.99
C SER A 161 13.98 -1.43 -6.44
N ASP A 162 14.98 -0.84 -5.82
CA ASP A 162 16.12 -1.55 -5.22
C ASP A 162 15.71 -2.65 -4.23
N THR A 163 14.63 -2.42 -3.46
CA THR A 163 14.13 -3.35 -2.44
C THR A 163 12.87 -4.11 -2.83
N THR A 164 12.29 -3.83 -4.01
CA THR A 164 11.01 -4.42 -4.44
C THR A 164 11.15 -5.49 -5.52
N LEU A 165 12.28 -5.51 -6.21
CA LEU A 165 12.58 -6.51 -7.24
C LEU A 165 12.82 -7.88 -6.61
N PRO A 166 12.51 -8.98 -7.34
CA PRO A 166 12.82 -10.31 -6.88
C PRO A 166 14.31 -10.50 -6.65
N PHE A 167 14.70 -10.82 -5.41
CA PHE A 167 16.11 -10.95 -5.01
C PHE A 167 16.91 -11.92 -5.90
N LYS A 168 16.27 -12.99 -6.36
CA LYS A 168 16.92 -14.01 -7.18
C LYS A 168 17.24 -13.56 -8.62
N ALA A 169 16.70 -12.43 -9.05
CA ALA A 169 16.93 -11.92 -10.41
C ALA A 169 18.26 -11.15 -10.54
N GLU A 170 18.91 -10.82 -9.42
CA GLU A 170 20.24 -10.15 -9.35
C GLU A 170 20.38 -8.93 -10.29
N LEU A 171 19.32 -8.14 -10.43
CA LEU A 171 19.23 -7.05 -11.40
C LEU A 171 20.11 -5.83 -11.07
N GLY A 172 20.68 -5.77 -9.86
CA GLY A 172 21.62 -4.72 -9.44
C GLY A 172 21.10 -3.30 -9.56
N GLN A 173 19.78 -3.11 -9.45
CA GLN A 173 19.13 -1.82 -9.71
C GLN A 173 19.35 -0.82 -8.60
N GLU A 174 19.79 0.37 -8.94
CA GLU A 174 19.78 1.56 -8.10
C GLU A 174 18.51 2.39 -8.34
N ASN A 175 18.10 3.15 -7.32
CA ASN A 175 16.99 4.09 -7.45
C ASN A 175 17.45 5.35 -8.18
N GLU A 176 16.66 5.83 -9.14
CA GLU A 176 17.05 6.95 -10.00
C GLU A 176 15.86 7.77 -10.51
N PHE A 177 16.10 9.02 -10.89
CA PHE A 177 15.16 9.73 -11.74
C PHE A 177 15.29 9.22 -13.18
N ILE A 178 14.21 8.66 -13.73
CA ILE A 178 14.13 8.23 -15.13
C ILE A 178 13.45 9.27 -16.02
N TYR A 179 12.93 10.35 -15.42
CA TYR A 179 12.44 11.56 -16.07
C TYR A 179 12.48 12.72 -15.08
N GLY A 180 12.92 13.91 -15.54
CA GLY A 180 13.06 15.10 -14.71
C GLY A 180 14.27 15.02 -13.76
N GLY A 181 14.12 15.53 -12.52
CA GLY A 181 15.21 15.53 -11.54
C GLY A 181 15.00 16.48 -10.36
N SER A 182 13.82 17.08 -10.20
CA SER A 182 13.51 17.94 -9.07
C SER A 182 13.23 17.12 -7.81
N GLU A 183 13.85 17.50 -6.70
CA GLU A 183 13.65 16.89 -5.38
C GLU A 183 12.55 17.58 -4.56
N ASN A 184 11.69 18.40 -5.18
CA ASN A 184 10.55 18.98 -4.47
C ASN A 184 9.61 17.86 -3.99
N ASN A 185 9.65 17.62 -2.69
CA ASN A 185 9.04 16.48 -2.04
C ASN A 185 7.76 16.82 -1.25
N THR A 186 7.07 17.89 -1.60
CA THR A 186 5.82 18.26 -0.93
C THR A 186 4.62 17.72 -1.70
N GLY A 187 3.82 16.91 -1.04
CA GLY A 187 2.51 16.46 -1.49
C GLY A 187 1.37 17.10 -0.71
N MET A 188 0.19 17.16 -1.31
CA MET A 188 -1.05 17.63 -0.65
C MET A 188 -2.09 16.51 -0.63
N GLU A 189 -2.66 16.25 0.53
CA GLU A 189 -3.75 15.30 0.74
C GLU A 189 -4.89 15.97 1.52
N ASN A 190 -6.06 16.10 0.89
CA ASN A 190 -7.23 16.77 1.49
C ASN A 190 -6.92 18.17 2.08
N GLY A 191 -6.15 18.98 1.37
CA GLY A 191 -5.74 20.32 1.79
C GLY A 191 -4.56 20.37 2.77
N LEU A 192 -4.11 19.24 3.30
CA LEU A 192 -2.97 19.14 4.22
C LEU A 192 -1.68 18.83 3.47
N LEU A 193 -0.58 19.48 3.86
CA LEU A 193 0.71 19.35 3.22
C LEU A 193 1.59 18.32 3.92
N PHE A 194 2.35 17.55 3.14
CA PHE A 194 3.26 16.54 3.67
C PHE A 194 4.60 16.57 2.92
N HIS A 195 5.68 16.56 3.66
CA HIS A 195 6.98 16.16 3.13
C HIS A 195 7.01 14.64 2.93
N VAL A 196 7.24 14.22 1.70
CA VAL A 196 7.28 12.81 1.31
C VAL A 196 8.71 12.40 0.99
N ASP A 197 9.32 11.57 1.80
CA ASP A 197 10.69 11.10 1.57
C ASP A 197 10.69 9.89 0.62
N TRP A 198 10.48 10.11 -0.67
CA TRP A 198 10.57 9.02 -1.65
C TRP A 198 12.01 8.57 -1.91
N LEU A 199 13.01 9.37 -1.62
CA LEU A 199 14.42 9.01 -1.82
C LEU A 199 14.87 7.92 -0.84
N LYS A 200 14.65 8.13 0.46
CA LYS A 200 15.16 7.28 1.54
C LYS A 200 14.06 6.67 2.43
N GLY A 201 12.82 7.15 2.31
CA GLY A 201 11.68 6.67 3.09
C GLY A 201 11.23 5.26 2.72
N GLN A 202 10.36 4.69 3.54
CA GLN A 202 9.80 3.37 3.29
C GLN A 202 8.86 3.37 2.08
N LYS A 203 8.80 2.27 1.35
CA LYS A 203 7.98 2.09 0.14
C LYS A 203 8.20 3.28 -0.83
N THR A 204 7.13 3.98 -1.19
CA THR A 204 7.16 5.16 -2.06
C THR A 204 7.34 6.49 -1.29
N GLY A 205 7.45 6.43 0.06
CA GLY A 205 7.73 7.60 0.92
C GLY A 205 6.58 8.01 1.84
N PHE A 206 5.33 7.64 1.52
CA PHE A 206 4.13 7.95 2.31
C PHE A 206 3.12 6.81 2.25
N PHE A 207 2.29 6.65 3.28
CA PHE A 207 1.26 5.62 3.35
C PHE A 207 -0.09 6.18 2.88
N ILE A 208 -0.27 6.29 1.56
CA ILE A 208 -1.50 6.79 0.94
C ILE A 208 -2.70 5.89 1.26
N ASP A 209 -2.45 4.60 1.50
CA ASP A 209 -3.46 3.59 1.81
C ASP A 209 -4.24 3.87 3.12
N GLN A 210 -3.79 4.82 3.94
CA GLN A 210 -4.48 5.26 5.16
C GLN A 210 -5.27 6.58 5.01
N ARG A 211 -5.38 7.17 3.80
CA ARG A 211 -6.04 8.48 3.58
C ARG A 211 -7.44 8.54 4.18
N ASP A 212 -8.30 7.60 3.79
CA ASP A 212 -9.71 7.63 4.22
C ASP A 212 -9.84 7.37 5.72
N ASN A 213 -8.94 6.57 6.28
CA ASN A 213 -8.88 6.28 7.71
C ASN A 213 -8.40 7.50 8.51
N ARG A 214 -7.45 8.29 7.97
CA ARG A 214 -7.03 9.59 8.54
C ARG A 214 -8.19 10.59 8.54
N SER A 215 -8.92 10.69 7.42
CA SER A 215 -10.10 11.56 7.32
C SER A 215 -11.22 11.15 8.27
N LEU A 216 -11.37 9.84 8.53
CA LEU A 216 -12.35 9.38 9.52
C LEU A 216 -11.92 9.74 10.95
N LEU A 217 -10.62 9.59 11.27
CA LEU A 217 -10.09 9.97 12.58
C LEU A 217 -10.29 11.47 12.86
N GLU A 218 -10.04 12.31 11.87
CA GLU A 218 -10.24 13.77 11.95
C GLU A 218 -11.63 14.13 12.46
N LYS A 219 -12.68 13.47 11.93
CA LYS A 219 -14.08 13.69 12.35
C LYS A 219 -14.34 13.41 13.83
N TYR A 220 -13.51 12.59 14.45
CA TYR A 220 -13.64 12.21 15.87
C TYR A 220 -12.67 12.93 16.80
N ALA A 221 -11.74 13.75 16.26
CA ALA A 221 -10.63 14.31 17.02
C ALA A 221 -10.98 15.53 17.87
N MET A 222 -12.06 16.25 17.55
CA MET A 222 -12.41 17.54 18.19
C MET A 222 -12.43 17.44 19.73
N GLY A 223 -11.59 18.24 20.38
CA GLY A 223 -11.45 18.32 21.83
C GLY A 223 -10.86 17.08 22.51
N LYS A 224 -10.34 16.11 21.75
CA LYS A 224 -9.79 14.85 22.25
C LYS A 224 -8.30 14.94 22.53
N SER A 225 -7.81 14.13 23.48
CA SER A 225 -6.40 13.77 23.60
C SER A 225 -6.15 12.56 22.71
N VAL A 226 -5.30 12.71 21.70
CA VAL A 226 -5.04 11.70 20.66
C VAL A 226 -3.64 11.13 20.85
N LEU A 227 -3.51 9.80 20.73
CA LEU A 227 -2.23 9.10 20.64
C LEU A 227 -2.11 8.40 19.28
N ASN A 228 -1.08 8.75 18.53
CA ASN A 228 -0.72 8.12 17.27
C ASN A 228 0.53 7.25 17.47
N MET A 229 0.34 5.93 17.60
CA MET A 229 1.43 4.95 17.73
C MET A 229 1.89 4.47 16.35
N PHE A 230 3.21 4.24 16.19
CA PHE A 230 3.82 3.91 14.91
C PHE A 230 3.59 5.03 13.89
N CYS A 231 3.81 6.26 14.32
CA CYS A 231 3.32 7.45 13.62
C CYS A 231 3.99 7.69 12.27
N TYR A 232 5.16 7.09 12.00
CA TYR A 232 5.98 7.25 10.78
C TYR A 232 6.18 8.74 10.47
N THR A 233 5.51 9.29 9.44
CA THR A 233 5.58 10.70 9.05
C THR A 233 4.48 11.57 9.65
N GLY A 234 3.75 11.08 10.65
CA GLY A 234 2.76 11.83 11.39
C GLY A 234 1.42 12.05 10.68
N GLY A 235 1.09 11.27 9.63
CA GLY A 235 -0.13 11.46 8.87
C GLY A 235 -1.39 11.54 9.73
N PHE A 236 -1.63 10.58 10.62
CA PHE A 236 -2.76 10.62 11.55
C PHE A 236 -2.70 11.79 12.53
N SER A 237 -1.50 12.21 12.94
CA SER A 237 -1.32 13.33 13.87
C SER A 237 -1.71 14.67 13.26
N VAL A 238 -1.30 14.91 12.01
CA VAL A 238 -1.67 16.11 11.24
C VAL A 238 -3.20 16.20 11.08
N TYR A 239 -3.85 15.08 10.73
CA TYR A 239 -5.31 15.03 10.63
C TYR A 239 -6.02 15.21 11.99
N ALA A 240 -5.46 14.68 13.08
CA ALA A 240 -6.00 14.88 14.43
C ALA A 240 -5.95 16.36 14.82
N MET A 241 -4.85 17.06 14.53
CA MET A 241 -4.71 18.49 14.79
C MET A 241 -5.66 19.32 13.93
N HIS A 242 -5.83 18.98 12.66
CA HIS A 242 -6.79 19.62 11.76
C HIS A 242 -8.23 19.42 12.25
N GLY A 243 -8.56 18.24 12.80
CA GLY A 243 -9.82 17.94 13.46
C GLY A 243 -9.99 18.59 14.85
N ASN A 244 -9.13 19.56 15.21
CA ASN A 244 -9.19 20.29 16.48
C ASN A 244 -9.04 19.41 17.74
N ALA A 245 -8.16 18.41 17.70
CA ALA A 245 -7.70 17.72 18.89
C ALA A 245 -7.09 18.73 19.88
N LYS A 246 -7.33 18.53 21.19
CA LYS A 246 -6.75 19.41 22.23
C LYS A 246 -5.29 19.05 22.57
N LEU A 247 -4.90 17.80 22.30
CA LEU A 247 -3.56 17.26 22.51
C LEU A 247 -3.32 16.12 21.52
N VAL A 248 -2.16 16.09 20.89
CA VAL A 248 -1.74 15.02 19.99
C VAL A 248 -0.34 14.55 20.36
N HIS A 249 -0.20 13.30 20.73
CA HIS A 249 1.09 12.65 20.94
C HIS A 249 1.37 11.69 19.80
N SER A 250 2.57 11.77 19.23
CA SER A 250 3.08 10.89 18.19
C SER A 250 4.22 10.04 18.73
N VAL A 251 4.21 8.74 18.49
CA VAL A 251 5.25 7.83 18.99
C VAL A 251 5.75 6.93 17.86
N ASP A 252 7.06 6.90 17.68
CA ASP A 252 7.75 5.96 16.79
C ASP A 252 9.14 5.63 17.36
N SER A 253 9.64 4.45 17.09
CA SER A 253 11.00 4.06 17.49
C SER A 253 12.09 4.65 16.61
N SER A 254 11.75 5.20 15.44
CA SER A 254 12.66 5.82 14.49
C SER A 254 12.78 7.32 14.72
N ALA A 255 13.99 7.78 15.06
CA ALA A 255 14.27 9.21 15.20
C ALA A 255 13.97 9.99 13.90
N LYS A 256 14.24 9.40 12.73
CA LYS A 256 13.92 10.00 11.43
C LYS A 256 12.40 10.14 11.22
N ALA A 257 11.62 9.17 11.65
CA ALA A 257 10.15 9.25 11.59
C ALA A 257 9.63 10.39 12.47
N ILE A 258 10.17 10.54 13.67
CA ILE A 258 9.83 11.64 14.60
C ILE A 258 10.22 13.01 14.01
N GLU A 259 11.40 13.12 13.40
CA GLU A 259 11.80 14.35 12.71
C GLU A 259 10.81 14.74 11.60
N LEU A 260 10.45 13.79 10.72
CA LEU A 260 9.48 14.01 9.65
C LEU A 260 8.08 14.32 10.19
N THR A 261 7.67 13.68 11.29
CA THR A 261 6.41 14.01 11.97
C THR A 261 6.38 15.46 12.43
N ASN A 262 7.45 15.94 13.08
CA ASN A 262 7.55 17.33 13.54
C ASN A 262 7.55 18.30 12.36
N GLN A 263 8.27 18.00 11.27
CA GLN A 263 8.27 18.81 10.04
C GLN A 263 6.88 18.91 9.42
N ASN A 264 6.14 17.81 9.34
CA ASN A 264 4.79 17.78 8.78
C ASN A 264 3.77 18.50 9.65
N VAL A 265 3.92 18.43 10.97
CA VAL A 265 3.08 19.20 11.89
C VAL A 265 3.38 20.70 11.76
N GLU A 266 4.64 21.10 11.79
CA GLU A 266 5.05 22.51 11.65
C GLU A 266 4.62 23.10 10.30
N LEU A 267 4.67 22.31 9.22
CA LEU A 267 4.26 22.72 7.88
C LEU A 267 2.78 23.14 7.81
N ASN A 268 1.91 22.48 8.59
CA ASN A 268 0.47 22.73 8.62
C ASN A 268 0.02 23.61 9.79
N PHE A 269 0.71 23.56 10.92
CA PHE A 269 0.33 24.20 12.18
C PHE A 269 1.57 24.86 12.83
N PRO A 270 2.11 25.92 12.22
CA PRO A 270 3.33 26.55 12.72
C PRO A 270 3.10 27.10 14.15
N ASN A 271 4.08 26.82 15.03
CA ASN A 271 4.08 27.23 16.45
C ASN A 271 2.89 26.70 17.27
N ASP A 272 2.23 25.60 16.86
CA ASP A 272 1.13 24.99 17.60
C ASP A 272 1.68 24.02 18.66
N ASN A 273 1.45 24.30 19.92
CA ASN A 273 1.94 23.53 21.06
C ASN A 273 1.05 22.35 21.48
N ARG A 274 0.01 22.03 20.71
CA ARG A 274 -0.87 20.87 20.99
C ARG A 274 -0.21 19.54 20.65
N HIS A 275 0.90 19.53 19.89
CA HIS A 275 1.59 18.33 19.45
C HIS A 275 2.90 18.10 20.18
N GLU A 276 3.16 16.85 20.53
CA GLU A 276 4.45 16.38 21.04
C GLU A 276 4.80 15.01 20.45
N ALA A 277 6.04 14.82 20.03
CA ALA A 277 6.51 13.58 19.42
C ALA A 277 7.63 12.91 20.24
N PHE A 278 7.54 11.58 20.37
CA PHE A 278 8.41 10.77 21.22
C PHE A 278 9.11 9.69 20.39
N CYS A 279 10.43 9.68 20.41
CA CYS A 279 11.24 8.58 19.86
C CYS A 279 11.37 7.49 20.92
N GLU A 280 10.41 6.56 20.98
CA GLU A 280 10.36 5.55 22.02
C GLU A 280 9.77 4.23 21.53
N ASP A 281 10.08 3.13 22.25
CA ASP A 281 9.44 1.82 22.05
C ASP A 281 7.94 1.88 22.39
N ALA A 282 7.13 1.30 21.52
CA ALA A 282 5.67 1.36 21.62
C ALA A 282 5.14 0.78 22.94
N PHE A 283 5.65 -0.37 23.38
CA PHE A 283 5.18 -1.00 24.60
C PHE A 283 5.63 -0.24 25.85
N LYS A 284 6.86 0.32 25.83
CA LYS A 284 7.36 1.14 26.92
C LYS A 284 6.50 2.38 27.09
N PHE A 285 6.20 3.09 26.01
CA PHE A 285 5.34 4.27 26.03
C PHE A 285 3.91 3.95 26.52
N LEU A 286 3.29 2.88 25.98
CA LEU A 286 1.94 2.48 26.39
C LEU A 286 1.88 2.11 27.89
N ASN A 287 2.88 1.39 28.41
CA ASN A 287 2.92 1.03 29.83
C ASN A 287 3.00 2.23 30.78
N ALA A 288 3.56 3.35 30.35
CA ALA A 288 3.69 4.59 31.14
C ALA A 288 2.48 5.53 31.04
N ASN A 289 1.48 5.22 30.22
CA ASN A 289 0.41 6.17 29.86
C ASN A 289 -1.01 5.56 29.95
N GLU A 290 -1.30 4.81 30.98
CA GLU A 290 -2.63 4.20 31.21
C GLU A 290 -3.74 5.27 31.38
N ASN A 291 -4.93 4.99 30.84
CA ASN A 291 -6.14 5.84 30.93
C ASN A 291 -5.92 7.32 30.58
N LYS A 292 -5.01 7.63 29.64
CA LYS A 292 -4.63 9.01 29.35
C LYS A 292 -5.31 9.60 28.11
N TYR A 293 -5.65 8.77 27.11
CA TYR A 293 -6.09 9.23 25.80
C TYR A 293 -7.56 8.95 25.55
N ASP A 294 -8.21 9.88 24.83
CA ASP A 294 -9.61 9.76 24.39
C ASP A 294 -9.70 9.04 23.02
N LEU A 295 -8.62 9.09 22.22
CA LEU A 295 -8.49 8.46 20.91
C LEU A 295 -7.08 7.91 20.74
N ILE A 296 -6.96 6.64 20.31
CA ILE A 296 -5.68 5.98 20.07
C ILE A 296 -5.67 5.37 18.67
N VAL A 297 -4.55 5.51 17.96
CA VAL A 297 -4.24 4.82 16.71
C VAL A 297 -3.14 3.79 16.95
N LEU A 298 -3.38 2.55 16.56
CA LEU A 298 -2.40 1.46 16.53
C LEU A 298 -2.25 0.99 15.09
N ASP A 299 -1.25 1.49 14.37
CA ASP A 299 -0.94 1.14 12.98
C ASP A 299 0.46 0.52 12.85
N PRO A 300 0.69 -0.67 13.44
CA PRO A 300 1.99 -1.29 13.47
C PRO A 300 2.42 -1.79 12.08
N PRO A 301 3.73 -1.94 11.83
CA PRO A 301 4.22 -2.66 10.65
C PRO A 301 3.68 -4.08 10.62
N ALA A 302 3.67 -4.71 9.43
CA ALA A 302 3.18 -6.08 9.25
C ALA A 302 3.96 -7.07 10.14
N PHE A 303 3.30 -7.67 11.11
CA PHE A 303 3.92 -8.64 12.03
C PHE A 303 4.17 -10.00 11.36
N ALA A 304 3.52 -10.31 10.23
CA ALA A 304 3.80 -11.50 9.44
C ALA A 304 3.89 -11.17 7.95
N LYS A 305 4.98 -11.58 7.33
CA LYS A 305 5.19 -11.56 5.87
C LYS A 305 4.96 -12.95 5.24
N HIS A 306 5.01 -14.02 6.04
CA HIS A 306 4.89 -15.41 5.60
C HIS A 306 3.99 -16.20 6.56
N ARG A 307 3.32 -17.23 6.04
CA ARG A 307 2.39 -18.08 6.82
C ARG A 307 3.03 -18.69 8.08
N ALA A 308 4.32 -19.02 8.04
CA ALA A 308 5.03 -19.55 9.21
C ALA A 308 5.04 -18.58 10.41
N ALA A 309 4.97 -17.27 10.16
CA ALA A 309 4.95 -16.24 11.20
C ALA A 309 3.54 -15.92 11.72
N LEU A 310 2.47 -16.49 11.14
CA LEU A 310 1.08 -16.14 11.42
C LEU A 310 0.74 -16.23 12.92
N HIS A 311 1.09 -17.33 13.58
CA HIS A 311 0.77 -17.53 14.99
C HIS A 311 1.39 -16.46 15.90
N ASN A 312 2.68 -16.15 15.68
CA ASN A 312 3.38 -15.11 16.43
C ASN A 312 2.83 -13.71 16.14
N ALA A 313 2.43 -13.46 14.89
CA ALA A 313 1.79 -12.20 14.51
C ALA A 313 0.45 -11.99 15.25
N LEU A 314 -0.40 -13.02 15.32
CA LEU A 314 -1.67 -12.94 16.05
C LEU A 314 -1.45 -12.67 17.53
N LYS A 315 -0.44 -13.31 18.17
CA LYS A 315 -0.04 -12.99 19.55
C LYS A 315 0.43 -11.53 19.68
N GLY A 316 1.20 -11.03 18.71
CA GLY A 316 1.66 -9.64 18.68
C GLY A 316 0.49 -8.66 18.61
N TYR A 317 -0.48 -8.89 17.71
CA TYR A 317 -1.69 -8.07 17.62
C TYR A 317 -2.54 -8.13 18.92
N THR A 318 -2.71 -9.31 19.51
CA THR A 318 -3.41 -9.47 20.80
C THR A 318 -2.74 -8.63 21.89
N ARG A 319 -1.44 -8.77 22.06
CA ARG A 319 -0.66 -8.05 23.10
C ARG A 319 -0.71 -6.54 22.88
N LEU A 320 -0.54 -6.05 21.62
CA LEU A 320 -0.56 -4.63 21.31
C LEU A 320 -1.94 -4.02 21.58
N ASN A 321 -3.00 -4.68 21.14
CA ASN A 321 -4.36 -4.20 21.36
C ASN A 321 -4.77 -4.23 22.86
N ALA A 322 -4.33 -5.23 23.62
CA ALA A 322 -4.56 -5.26 25.06
C ALA A 322 -3.95 -4.03 25.73
N LYS A 323 -2.71 -3.65 25.37
CA LYS A 323 -2.10 -2.40 25.86
C LYS A 323 -2.85 -1.15 25.41
N GLY A 324 -3.35 -1.10 24.17
CA GLY A 324 -4.22 -0.03 23.70
C GLY A 324 -5.49 0.11 24.55
N PHE A 325 -6.11 -1.00 24.93
CA PHE A 325 -7.29 -1.01 25.80
C PHE A 325 -7.00 -0.57 27.25
N GLU A 326 -5.79 -0.79 27.76
CA GLU A 326 -5.34 -0.28 29.05
C GLU A 326 -5.08 1.23 29.01
N CYS A 327 -4.59 1.77 27.88
CA CYS A 327 -4.23 3.18 27.73
C CYS A 327 -5.41 4.09 27.40
N ILE A 328 -6.49 3.55 26.83
CA ILE A 328 -7.62 4.34 26.40
C ILE A 328 -8.60 4.58 27.57
N LYS A 329 -9.09 5.81 27.68
CA LYS A 329 -10.13 6.15 28.65
C LYS A 329 -11.44 5.41 28.36
N PRO A 330 -12.26 5.14 29.39
CA PRO A 330 -13.66 4.73 29.16
C PRO A 330 -14.41 5.74 28.29
N GLY A 331 -15.13 5.25 27.29
CA GLY A 331 -15.80 6.07 26.28
C GLY A 331 -14.88 6.52 25.12
N GLY A 332 -13.64 6.05 25.09
CA GLY A 332 -12.67 6.38 24.03
C GLY A 332 -12.82 5.56 22.75
N LEU A 333 -12.15 6.00 21.68
CA LEU A 333 -12.10 5.35 20.38
C LEU A 333 -10.71 4.81 20.08
N LEU A 334 -10.62 3.51 19.82
CA LEU A 334 -9.38 2.85 19.38
C LEU A 334 -9.46 2.51 17.90
N PHE A 335 -8.56 3.10 17.10
CA PHE A 335 -8.30 2.73 15.72
C PHE A 335 -7.16 1.71 15.70
N THR A 336 -7.40 0.52 15.19
CA THR A 336 -6.38 -0.53 15.14
C THR A 336 -6.31 -1.19 13.78
N PHE A 337 -5.09 -1.44 13.28
CA PHE A 337 -4.85 -1.86 11.91
C PHE A 337 -3.94 -3.10 11.81
N SER A 338 -4.07 -3.79 10.68
CA SER A 338 -3.13 -4.80 10.21
C SER A 338 -2.98 -4.70 8.68
N CYS A 339 -1.77 -4.46 8.20
CA CYS A 339 -1.41 -4.50 6.78
C CYS A 339 -0.83 -5.86 6.33
N SER A 340 -0.90 -6.89 7.18
CA SER A 340 -0.33 -8.21 6.91
C SER A 340 -1.24 -9.03 6.00
N GLN A 341 -0.83 -9.34 4.75
CA GLN A 341 -1.62 -10.15 3.79
C GLN A 341 -1.96 -11.55 4.32
N VAL A 342 -1.07 -12.16 5.11
CA VAL A 342 -1.29 -13.52 5.63
C VAL A 342 -2.26 -13.59 6.80
N VAL A 343 -2.63 -12.45 7.39
CA VAL A 343 -3.63 -12.34 8.45
C VAL A 343 -4.97 -12.00 7.83
N THR A 344 -5.96 -12.88 7.97
CA THR A 344 -7.31 -12.62 7.47
C THR A 344 -8.06 -11.61 8.35
N LYS A 345 -9.17 -11.03 7.86
CA LYS A 345 -10.05 -10.14 8.63
C LYS A 345 -10.55 -10.81 9.92
N ASP A 346 -10.98 -12.05 9.81
CA ASP A 346 -11.51 -12.80 10.97
C ASP A 346 -10.41 -13.10 11.99
N GLN A 347 -9.22 -13.47 11.54
CA GLN A 347 -8.08 -13.69 12.43
C GLN A 347 -7.66 -12.42 13.16
N PHE A 348 -7.63 -11.27 12.47
CA PHE A 348 -7.33 -10.00 13.09
C PHE A 348 -8.41 -9.62 14.12
N ARG A 349 -9.69 -9.72 13.74
CA ARG A 349 -10.83 -9.48 14.65
C ARG A 349 -10.78 -10.38 15.89
N ASN A 350 -10.44 -11.66 15.73
CA ASN A 350 -10.31 -12.60 16.86
C ASN A 350 -9.14 -12.24 17.79
N ALA A 351 -8.01 -11.74 17.24
CA ALA A 351 -6.91 -11.24 18.04
C ALA A 351 -7.32 -10.03 18.89
N VAL A 352 -8.07 -9.09 18.29
CA VAL A 352 -8.61 -7.91 18.98
C VAL A 352 -9.66 -8.28 20.02
N PHE A 353 -10.55 -9.23 19.72
CA PHE A 353 -11.51 -9.80 20.67
C PHE A 353 -10.79 -10.39 21.90
N THR A 354 -9.77 -11.20 21.67
CA THR A 354 -8.98 -11.80 22.76
C THR A 354 -8.30 -10.72 23.61
N ALA A 355 -7.78 -9.66 22.97
CA ALA A 355 -7.18 -8.53 23.67
C ALA A 355 -8.18 -7.78 24.56
N ALA A 356 -9.39 -7.53 24.07
CA ALA A 356 -10.45 -6.87 24.83
C ALA A 356 -10.87 -7.70 26.05
N ALA A 357 -11.02 -9.03 25.89
CA ALA A 357 -11.32 -9.94 26.98
C ALA A 357 -10.21 -9.97 28.04
N GLN A 358 -8.94 -10.00 27.63
CA GLN A 358 -7.78 -9.94 28.55
C GLN A 358 -7.73 -8.63 29.33
N ALA A 359 -8.02 -7.50 28.69
CA ALA A 359 -8.07 -6.18 29.34
C ALA A 359 -9.35 -5.95 30.17
N GLY A 360 -10.31 -6.89 30.17
CA GLY A 360 -11.57 -6.76 30.88
C GLY A 360 -12.48 -5.64 30.39
N ARG A 361 -12.32 -5.21 29.11
CA ARG A 361 -13.05 -4.07 28.54
C ARG A 361 -14.21 -4.55 27.65
N LYS A 362 -15.35 -3.85 27.78
CA LYS A 362 -16.48 -4.00 26.84
C LYS A 362 -16.20 -3.14 25.62
N VAL A 363 -16.27 -3.73 24.42
CA VAL A 363 -15.86 -3.09 23.18
C VAL A 363 -16.90 -3.29 22.10
N ARG A 364 -17.21 -2.22 21.36
CA ARG A 364 -18.11 -2.24 20.19
C ARG A 364 -17.36 -1.82 18.93
N ILE A 365 -17.54 -2.55 17.85
CA ILE A 365 -17.00 -2.19 16.53
C ILE A 365 -17.90 -1.12 15.93
N MET A 366 -17.36 0.08 15.71
CA MET A 366 -18.07 1.21 15.10
C MET A 366 -17.86 1.22 13.58
N HIS A 367 -16.64 0.92 13.12
CA HIS A 367 -16.30 0.82 11.70
C HIS A 367 -15.39 -0.36 11.42
N GLN A 368 -15.55 -0.96 10.25
CA GLN A 368 -14.59 -1.86 9.63
C GLN A 368 -13.90 -1.09 8.51
N LEU A 369 -12.57 -1.04 8.54
CA LEU A 369 -11.74 -0.21 7.69
C LEU A 369 -10.94 -1.08 6.70
N HIS A 370 -10.64 -0.51 5.56
CA HIS A 370 -9.88 -1.13 4.48
C HIS A 370 -9.04 -0.08 3.74
N GLN A 371 -8.31 -0.49 2.71
CA GLN A 371 -7.58 0.40 1.82
C GLN A 371 -8.55 1.32 1.04
N PRO A 372 -8.12 2.55 0.69
CA PRO A 372 -8.96 3.53 -0.01
C PRO A 372 -9.18 3.14 -1.48
N ALA A 373 -10.09 3.84 -2.14
CA ALA A 373 -10.55 3.50 -3.48
C ALA A 373 -9.46 3.63 -4.57
N ASP A 374 -8.39 4.39 -4.35
CA ASP A 374 -7.24 4.44 -5.26
C ASP A 374 -6.26 3.25 -5.10
N HIS A 375 -6.57 2.32 -4.19
CA HIS A 375 -5.93 1.01 -4.06
C HIS A 375 -6.94 -0.09 -4.44
N PRO A 376 -7.41 -0.13 -5.71
CA PRO A 376 -8.49 -1.01 -6.11
C PRO A 376 -8.11 -2.48 -5.98
N ILE A 377 -9.10 -3.29 -5.65
CA ILE A 377 -8.99 -4.74 -5.64
C ILE A 377 -9.61 -5.25 -6.92
N ASN A 378 -8.86 -6.00 -7.71
CA ASN A 378 -9.44 -6.69 -8.86
C ASN A 378 -10.39 -7.79 -8.36
N ILE A 379 -11.65 -7.77 -8.80
CA ILE A 379 -12.67 -8.74 -8.36
C ILE A 379 -12.27 -10.19 -8.65
N PHE A 380 -11.42 -10.41 -9.64
CA PHE A 380 -10.90 -11.73 -10.01
C PHE A 380 -9.60 -12.09 -9.27
N HIS A 381 -9.09 -11.18 -8.40
CA HIS A 381 -7.86 -11.33 -7.62
C HIS A 381 -8.06 -10.79 -6.20
N PRO A 382 -8.81 -11.51 -5.37
CA PRO A 382 -9.12 -11.07 -4.00
C PRO A 382 -7.88 -10.96 -3.09
N GLU A 383 -6.75 -11.57 -3.47
CA GLU A 383 -5.46 -11.45 -2.78
C GLU A 383 -4.92 -10.02 -2.75
N GLY A 384 -5.47 -9.09 -3.57
CA GLY A 384 -5.18 -7.66 -3.52
C GLY A 384 -5.70 -6.95 -2.27
N GLU A 385 -6.58 -7.59 -1.47
CA GLU A 385 -7.05 -7.02 -0.22
C GLU A 385 -6.03 -7.29 0.92
N TYR A 386 -5.44 -6.24 1.47
CA TYR A 386 -4.37 -6.39 2.47
C TYR A 386 -4.57 -5.57 3.74
N LEU A 387 -5.18 -4.38 3.67
CA LEU A 387 -5.40 -3.52 4.83
C LEU A 387 -6.71 -3.87 5.54
N LYS A 388 -6.62 -4.12 6.83
CA LYS A 388 -7.75 -4.35 7.74
C LYS A 388 -7.64 -3.42 8.91
N GLY A 389 -8.74 -2.76 9.26
CA GLY A 389 -8.79 -1.92 10.43
C GLY A 389 -10.14 -2.00 11.14
N LEU A 390 -10.14 -1.64 12.40
CA LEU A 390 -11.34 -1.52 13.22
C LEU A 390 -11.31 -0.17 13.96
N VAL A 391 -12.45 0.50 14.01
CA VAL A 391 -12.69 1.57 14.98
C VAL A 391 -13.55 1.00 16.09
N LEU A 392 -13.05 1.05 17.30
CA LEU A 392 -13.61 0.42 18.49
C LEU A 392 -14.00 1.47 19.50
N TYR A 393 -15.25 1.46 19.94
CA TYR A 393 -15.69 2.20 21.13
C TYR A 393 -15.44 1.32 22.36
N VAL A 394 -14.74 1.88 23.35
CA VAL A 394 -14.24 1.14 24.52
C VAL A 394 -14.87 1.68 25.79
N GLU A 395 -15.66 0.83 26.51
CA GLU A 395 -16.30 1.14 27.79
C GLU A 395 -15.38 0.90 28.98
#